data_66db04cc67f28772bb583b6846d9431f
#
_entry.id   66db04cc67f28772bb583b6846d9431f
#
_cell.length_a   1.000
_cell.length_b   1.000
_cell.length_c   1.000
_cell.angle_alpha   90.00
_cell.angle_beta   90.00
_cell.angle_gamma   90.00
#
_symmetry.space_group_name_H-M   'P 1'
#
loop_
_entity.id
_entity.type
_entity.pdbx_description
1 polymer ?
#
loop_
_entity_poly.entity_id
_entity_poly.type
_entity_poly.pdbx_seq_one_letter_code
_entity_poly.pdbx_strand_id
1 'polypeptide(L)'
;MKKIRRVLALVLVVSSLLAVASVGVLADAIPGQRLAVFDDIGQMNSSTFTDVSSKTWCYSGVKTAYNKGIMLGYTDKTFRPNNNVSWAEAITIAARIHAAYNDNLIAEPSQNEAWFMTYYRYCSERGMLPSATPAVGKLSQSINRYNLAYLFAKTIDDQDMPKICDYAIGDLSSIPGYYKASVEKLYAAGVMIGVDSSYRFCGTSTTSRGQIATVISR
;
A
#
# COMPACT_ATOMS: atom_id res chain seq x y z
N MET A 1 36.96 6.71 45.29
CA MET A 1 36.20 5.84 44.35
C MET A 1 34.74 6.21 44.18
N LYS A 2 34.00 6.69 45.18
CA LYS A 2 32.58 7.08 45.04
C LYS A 2 32.31 8.34 44.17
N LYS A 3 33.25 9.30 44.11
CA LYS A 3 33.10 10.53 43.32
C LYS A 3 33.27 10.30 41.79
N ILE A 4 34.13 9.37 41.39
CA ILE A 4 34.38 9.05 39.97
C ILE A 4 33.15 8.35 39.34
N ARG A 5 32.45 7.50 40.13
CA ARG A 5 31.22 6.84 39.64
C ARG A 5 30.05 7.79 39.39
N ARG A 6 29.96 8.90 40.16
CA ARG A 6 28.88 9.91 39.93
C ARG A 6 29.14 10.80 38.69
N VAL A 7 30.40 11.06 38.39
CA VAL A 7 30.78 11.84 37.20
C VAL A 7 30.55 11.01 35.91
N LEU A 8 30.88 9.69 35.95
CA LEU A 8 30.61 8.80 34.82
C LEU A 8 29.11 8.62 34.55
N ALA A 9 28.29 8.54 35.61
CA ALA A 9 26.84 8.43 35.45
C ALA A 9 26.21 9.72 34.87
N LEU A 10 26.77 10.90 35.21
CA LEU A 10 26.29 12.18 34.69
C LEU A 10 26.65 12.37 33.19
N VAL A 11 27.83 11.89 32.77
CA VAL A 11 28.27 11.98 31.38
C VAL A 11 27.47 11.03 30.50
N LEU A 12 27.08 9.84 31.00
CA LEU A 12 26.23 8.90 30.26
C LEU A 12 24.78 9.39 30.10
N VAL A 13 24.24 10.13 31.09
CA VAL A 13 22.90 10.71 31.02
C VAL A 13 22.87 11.91 30.06
N VAL A 14 23.93 12.72 30.00
CA VAL A 14 24.00 13.86 29.06
C VAL A 14 24.23 13.39 27.62
N SER A 15 24.99 12.30 27.40
CA SER A 15 25.17 11.75 26.05
C SER A 15 23.91 11.05 25.51
N SER A 16 23.04 10.49 26.37
CA SER A 16 21.76 9.92 25.93
C SER A 16 20.67 10.97 25.67
N LEU A 17 20.76 12.17 26.31
CA LEU A 17 19.83 13.27 26.00
C LEU A 17 20.18 14.03 24.73
N LEU A 18 21.46 14.01 24.29
CA LEU A 18 21.84 14.64 23.01
C LEU A 18 21.53 13.79 21.77
N ALA A 19 21.25 12.50 21.94
CA ALA A 19 20.86 11.60 20.85
C ALA A 19 19.35 11.67 20.50
N VAL A 20 18.52 12.31 21.34
CA VAL A 20 17.06 12.44 21.12
C VAL A 20 16.68 13.78 20.46
N ALA A 21 17.62 14.72 20.36
CA ALA A 21 17.35 16.05 19.79
C ALA A 21 17.58 16.17 18.26
N SER A 22 17.91 15.08 17.57
CA SER A 22 18.15 15.10 16.12
C SER A 22 17.09 14.39 15.26
N VAL A 23 15.95 14.00 15.85
CA VAL A 23 14.83 13.37 15.12
C VAL A 23 13.69 14.36 14.84
N GLY A 24 13.87 15.63 15.07
CA GLY A 24 12.80 16.63 15.07
C GLY A 24 12.83 17.67 13.95
N VAL A 25 13.55 17.49 12.84
CA VAL A 25 13.46 18.43 11.70
C VAL A 25 13.74 17.69 10.40
N LEU A 26 12.77 16.88 9.93
CA LEU A 26 12.66 16.48 8.52
C LEU A 26 11.19 16.55 8.08
N ALA A 27 10.48 17.60 8.51
CA ALA A 27 9.08 17.79 8.12
C ALA A 27 8.91 18.46 6.74
N ASP A 28 10.00 18.89 6.12
CA ASP A 28 9.98 19.46 4.76
C ASP A 28 10.80 18.57 3.80
N ALA A 29 10.43 17.27 3.76
CA ALA A 29 11.00 16.36 2.77
C ALA A 29 10.62 16.83 1.36
N ILE A 30 11.60 16.90 0.47
CA ILE A 30 11.41 17.14 -0.96
C ILE A 30 10.33 16.17 -1.47
N PRO A 31 9.35 16.64 -2.31
CA PRO A 31 8.35 15.74 -2.90
C PRO A 31 9.01 14.50 -3.52
N GLY A 32 8.51 13.32 -3.19
CA GLY A 32 9.08 12.04 -3.62
C GLY A 32 10.04 11.36 -2.64
N GLN A 33 10.61 12.05 -1.65
CA GLN A 33 11.48 11.41 -0.65
C GLN A 33 10.73 10.46 0.30
N ARG A 34 9.45 10.72 0.54
CA ARG A 34 8.61 9.82 1.37
C ARG A 34 8.41 8.44 0.75
N LEU A 35 8.54 8.31 -0.59
CA LEU A 35 8.45 7.02 -1.27
C LEU A 35 9.68 6.13 -1.04
N ALA A 36 10.81 6.69 -0.58
CA ALA A 36 12.01 5.93 -0.20
C ALA A 36 11.86 5.19 1.14
N VAL A 37 10.81 5.47 1.92
CA VAL A 37 10.56 4.89 3.26
C VAL A 37 9.98 3.46 3.21
N PHE A 38 9.66 2.94 2.02
CA PHE A 38 9.23 1.55 1.88
C PHE A 38 10.42 0.59 1.97
N ASP A 39 10.95 0.41 3.17
CA ASP A 39 12.03 -0.54 3.43
C ASP A 39 11.61 -1.98 3.11
N ASP A 40 12.58 -2.79 2.69
CA ASP A 40 12.35 -4.22 2.52
C ASP A 40 12.29 -4.88 3.90
N ILE A 41 11.10 -5.38 4.27
CA ILE A 41 10.87 -6.11 5.52
C ILE A 41 10.91 -7.63 5.32
N GLY A 42 10.98 -8.09 4.08
CA GLY A 42 11.07 -9.50 3.70
C GLY A 42 11.99 -9.71 2.50
N GLN A 43 12.37 -10.96 2.29
CA GLN A 43 13.13 -11.36 1.09
C GLN A 43 12.45 -12.57 0.43
N MET A 44 11.74 -12.32 -0.66
CA MET A 44 11.16 -13.39 -1.46
C MET A 44 12.25 -14.21 -2.14
N ASN A 45 12.20 -15.52 -1.98
CA ASN A 45 13.05 -16.49 -2.67
C ASN A 45 12.21 -17.53 -3.45
N SER A 46 12.85 -18.48 -4.10
CA SER A 46 12.20 -19.49 -4.93
C SER A 46 11.27 -20.46 -4.17
N SER A 47 11.35 -20.51 -2.83
CA SER A 47 10.54 -21.37 -1.99
C SER A 47 9.45 -20.61 -1.21
N THR A 48 9.36 -19.29 -1.39
CA THR A 48 8.37 -18.46 -0.69
C THR A 48 6.94 -18.82 -1.10
N PHE A 49 6.70 -18.96 -2.41
CA PHE A 49 5.39 -19.35 -2.95
C PHE A 49 5.51 -20.55 -3.88
N THR A 50 4.58 -21.49 -3.77
CA THR A 50 4.54 -22.70 -4.59
C THR A 50 3.98 -22.45 -5.99
N ASP A 51 3.22 -21.38 -6.17
CA ASP A 51 2.50 -21.01 -7.39
C ASP A 51 3.07 -19.78 -8.11
N VAL A 52 4.23 -19.24 -7.65
CA VAL A 52 4.93 -18.12 -8.28
C VAL A 52 6.40 -18.47 -8.48
N SER A 53 6.83 -18.54 -9.72
CA SER A 53 8.22 -18.75 -10.12
C SER A 53 8.76 -17.54 -10.88
N SER A 54 10.06 -17.50 -11.14
CA SER A 54 10.69 -16.43 -11.95
C SER A 54 10.12 -16.32 -13.38
N LYS A 55 9.39 -17.33 -13.86
CA LYS A 55 8.71 -17.34 -15.16
C LYS A 55 7.26 -16.83 -15.06
N THR A 56 6.73 -16.62 -13.88
CA THR A 56 5.37 -16.10 -13.68
C THR A 56 5.32 -14.63 -14.12
N TRP A 57 4.36 -14.26 -14.95
CA TRP A 57 4.26 -12.93 -15.56
C TRP A 57 4.28 -11.75 -14.56
N CYS A 58 3.79 -11.96 -13.35
CA CYS A 58 3.76 -10.96 -12.29
C CYS A 58 4.86 -11.13 -11.23
N TYR A 59 5.89 -11.98 -11.50
CA TYR A 59 6.93 -12.32 -10.53
C TYR A 59 7.59 -11.09 -9.90
N SER A 60 8.01 -10.12 -10.71
CA SER A 60 8.66 -8.90 -10.23
C SER A 60 7.74 -8.10 -9.29
N GLY A 61 6.47 -7.91 -9.69
CA GLY A 61 5.48 -7.24 -8.86
C GLY A 61 5.21 -7.97 -7.54
N VAL A 62 5.07 -9.30 -7.59
CA VAL A 62 4.87 -10.13 -6.39
C VAL A 62 6.08 -10.01 -5.45
N LYS A 63 7.29 -10.07 -6.00
CA LYS A 63 8.53 -9.92 -5.22
C LYS A 63 8.59 -8.56 -4.52
N THR A 64 8.30 -7.47 -5.24
CA THR A 64 8.25 -6.12 -4.67
C THR A 64 7.19 -6.03 -3.58
N ALA A 65 5.95 -6.44 -3.85
CA ALA A 65 4.85 -6.37 -2.90
C ALA A 65 5.09 -7.21 -1.63
N TYR A 66 5.74 -8.37 -1.77
CA TYR A 66 6.12 -9.22 -0.64
C TYR A 66 7.26 -8.60 0.17
N ASN A 67 8.35 -8.20 -0.49
CA ASN A 67 9.51 -7.63 0.19
C ASN A 67 9.16 -6.37 0.98
N LYS A 68 8.25 -5.55 0.45
CA LYS A 68 7.72 -4.35 1.12
C LYS A 68 6.64 -4.66 2.18
N GLY A 69 6.31 -5.94 2.42
CA GLY A 69 5.28 -6.33 3.39
C GLY A 69 3.84 -5.94 3.04
N ILE A 70 3.60 -5.50 1.80
CA ILE A 70 2.29 -5.05 1.35
C ILE A 70 1.37 -6.24 1.08
N MET A 71 1.89 -7.29 0.41
CA MET A 71 1.15 -8.53 0.11
C MET A 71 1.95 -9.75 0.54
N LEU A 72 1.49 -10.48 1.56
CA LEU A 72 2.25 -11.57 2.18
C LEU A 72 1.91 -12.98 1.67
N GLY A 73 0.89 -13.13 0.83
CA GLY A 73 0.38 -14.43 0.40
C GLY A 73 -0.49 -15.11 1.45
N TYR A 74 -0.66 -16.43 1.32
CA TYR A 74 -1.51 -17.26 2.18
C TYR A 74 -0.67 -18.22 3.03
N THR A 75 -1.28 -18.77 4.08
CA THR A 75 -0.63 -19.69 5.03
C THR A 75 -0.20 -21.01 4.41
N ASP A 76 -0.80 -21.40 3.27
CA ASP A 76 -0.44 -22.58 2.48
C ASP A 76 0.74 -22.35 1.51
N LYS A 77 1.46 -21.24 1.68
CA LYS A 77 2.55 -20.81 0.81
C LYS A 77 2.13 -20.58 -0.65
N THR A 78 0.90 -20.16 -0.90
CA THR A 78 0.46 -19.71 -2.22
C THR A 78 0.31 -18.20 -2.25
N PHE A 79 0.49 -17.60 -3.43
CA PHE A 79 0.17 -16.18 -3.68
C PHE A 79 -1.18 -16.02 -4.37
N ARG A 80 -1.55 -16.98 -5.20
CA ARG A 80 -2.78 -17.04 -6.01
C ARG A 80 -2.90 -15.84 -6.99
N PRO A 81 -1.95 -15.66 -7.89
CA PRO A 81 -1.86 -14.46 -8.73
C PRO A 81 -3.09 -14.24 -9.63
N ASN A 82 -3.79 -15.30 -10.00
CA ASN A 82 -4.96 -15.24 -10.89
C ASN A 82 -6.29 -15.03 -10.15
N ASN A 83 -6.31 -15.13 -8.82
CA ASN A 83 -7.52 -14.90 -8.05
C ASN A 83 -7.86 -13.41 -8.00
N ASN A 84 -9.15 -13.09 -8.09
CA ASN A 84 -9.63 -11.72 -7.90
C ASN A 84 -9.38 -11.27 -6.46
N VAL A 85 -9.03 -9.99 -6.30
CA VAL A 85 -8.84 -9.38 -4.99
C VAL A 85 -10.21 -9.06 -4.37
N SER A 86 -10.37 -9.43 -3.11
CA SER A 86 -11.54 -9.07 -2.32
C SER A 86 -11.45 -7.64 -1.77
N TRP A 87 -12.58 -7.10 -1.32
CA TRP A 87 -12.60 -5.82 -0.60
C TRP A 87 -11.69 -5.84 0.63
N ALA A 88 -11.73 -6.91 1.43
CA ALA A 88 -10.89 -7.05 2.62
C ALA A 88 -9.40 -6.97 2.27
N GLU A 89 -8.97 -7.67 1.21
CA GLU A 89 -7.58 -7.63 0.74
C GLU A 89 -7.19 -6.24 0.19
N ALA A 90 -8.05 -5.61 -0.61
CA ALA A 90 -7.79 -4.28 -1.16
C ALA A 90 -7.67 -3.21 -0.07
N ILE A 91 -8.55 -3.24 0.94
CA ILE A 91 -8.50 -2.35 2.10
C ILE A 91 -7.21 -2.58 2.90
N THR A 92 -6.82 -3.83 3.11
CA THR A 92 -5.56 -4.17 3.79
C THR A 92 -4.34 -3.64 3.05
N ILE A 93 -4.31 -3.80 1.73
CA ILE A 93 -3.22 -3.28 0.87
C ILE A 93 -3.17 -1.75 0.96
N ALA A 94 -4.30 -1.06 0.80
CA ALA A 94 -4.36 0.39 0.87
C ALA A 94 -3.95 0.91 2.26
N ALA A 95 -4.39 0.27 3.34
CA ALA A 95 -4.01 0.62 4.70
C ALA A 95 -2.49 0.49 4.92
N ARG A 96 -1.88 -0.60 4.46
CA ARG A 96 -0.43 -0.82 4.59
C ARG A 96 0.38 0.20 3.80
N ILE A 97 -0.02 0.52 2.56
CA ILE A 97 0.64 1.54 1.76
C ILE A 97 0.53 2.91 2.46
N HIS A 98 -0.68 3.32 2.86
CA HIS A 98 -0.89 4.60 3.51
C HIS A 98 -0.16 4.69 4.86
N ALA A 99 -0.14 3.61 5.64
CA ALA A 99 0.57 3.59 6.92
C ALA A 99 2.08 3.71 6.73
N ALA A 100 2.67 2.96 5.79
CA ALA A 100 4.09 3.06 5.47
C ALA A 100 4.46 4.46 4.96
N TYR A 101 3.64 5.04 4.08
CA TYR A 101 3.86 6.39 3.55
C TYR A 101 3.83 7.48 4.63
N ASN A 102 2.99 7.32 5.66
CA ASN A 102 2.80 8.31 6.73
C ASN A 102 3.54 7.96 8.04
N ASP A 103 4.38 6.94 8.03
CA ASP A 103 5.06 6.41 9.24
C ASP A 103 4.08 6.10 10.39
N ASN A 104 2.92 5.54 10.04
CA ASN A 104 1.89 5.16 10.99
C ASN A 104 1.97 3.69 11.35
N LEU A 105 1.69 3.38 12.61
CA LEU A 105 1.51 2.00 13.06
C LEU A 105 0.07 1.55 12.88
N ILE A 106 -0.12 0.33 12.40
CA ILE A 106 -1.40 -0.36 12.41
C ILE A 106 -1.34 -1.43 13.51
N ALA A 107 -2.27 -1.35 14.46
CA ALA A 107 -2.34 -2.34 15.54
C ALA A 107 -2.62 -3.75 14.99
N GLU A 108 -2.05 -4.76 15.63
CA GLU A 108 -2.38 -6.14 15.30
C GLU A 108 -3.88 -6.42 15.53
N PRO A 109 -4.50 -7.30 14.71
CA PRO A 109 -5.89 -7.71 14.91
C PRO A 109 -6.08 -8.37 16.28
N SER A 110 -7.19 -8.09 16.95
CA SER A 110 -7.55 -8.80 18.18
C SER A 110 -7.84 -10.27 17.89
N GLN A 111 -7.56 -11.17 18.87
CA GLN A 111 -7.69 -12.62 18.70
C GLN A 111 -9.07 -13.10 18.25
N ASN A 112 -10.13 -12.34 18.54
CA ASN A 112 -11.53 -12.68 18.22
C ASN A 112 -12.09 -11.88 17.04
N GLU A 113 -11.28 -11.16 16.29
CA GLU A 113 -11.71 -10.36 15.15
C GLU A 113 -11.28 -11.00 13.82
N ALA A 114 -12.02 -10.69 12.75
CA ALA A 114 -11.56 -11.03 11.41
C ALA A 114 -10.24 -10.32 11.11
N TRP A 115 -9.31 -11.01 10.46
CA TRP A 115 -7.92 -10.57 10.19
C TRP A 115 -7.81 -9.18 9.53
N PHE A 116 -8.83 -8.74 8.81
CA PHE A 116 -8.86 -7.47 8.10
C PHE A 116 -9.42 -6.29 8.93
N MET A 117 -10.01 -6.54 10.11
CA MET A 117 -10.75 -5.52 10.84
C MET A 117 -9.91 -4.33 11.28
N THR A 118 -8.68 -4.55 11.66
CA THR A 118 -7.76 -3.47 12.02
C THR A 118 -7.50 -2.54 10.83
N TYR A 119 -7.31 -3.09 9.63
CA TYR A 119 -7.11 -2.34 8.39
C TYR A 119 -8.38 -1.62 7.94
N TYR A 120 -9.53 -2.25 8.12
CA TYR A 120 -10.84 -1.63 7.86
C TYR A 120 -11.06 -0.40 8.73
N ARG A 121 -10.85 -0.51 10.05
CA ARG A 121 -10.93 0.63 10.97
C ARG A 121 -9.95 1.73 10.58
N TYR A 122 -8.71 1.39 10.32
CA TYR A 122 -7.69 2.32 9.88
C TYR A 122 -8.12 3.14 8.67
N CYS A 123 -8.63 2.49 7.62
CA CYS A 123 -9.11 3.17 6.42
C CYS A 123 -10.40 3.97 6.67
N SER A 124 -11.32 3.44 7.49
CA SER A 124 -12.59 4.09 7.84
C SER A 124 -12.37 5.42 8.58
N GLU A 125 -11.52 5.41 9.61
CA GLU A 125 -11.20 6.60 10.41
C GLU A 125 -10.53 7.71 9.59
N ARG A 126 -9.87 7.36 8.49
CA ARG A 126 -9.16 8.30 7.59
C ARG A 126 -9.95 8.67 6.33
N GLY A 127 -11.22 8.26 6.25
CA GLY A 127 -12.07 8.57 5.10
C GLY A 127 -11.57 7.99 3.77
N MET A 128 -10.82 6.88 3.81
CA MET A 128 -10.28 6.25 2.62
C MET A 128 -11.29 5.33 1.92
N LEU A 129 -12.33 4.87 2.62
CA LEU A 129 -13.29 3.93 2.08
C LEU A 129 -14.24 4.61 1.08
N PRO A 130 -14.43 4.04 -0.15
CA PRO A 130 -15.44 4.57 -1.07
C PRO A 130 -16.86 4.35 -0.53
N SER A 131 -17.81 5.20 -0.95
CA SER A 131 -19.22 5.12 -0.53
C SER A 131 -19.89 3.78 -0.88
N ALA A 132 -19.39 3.07 -1.89
CA ALA A 132 -19.85 1.75 -2.31
C ALA A 132 -19.27 0.58 -1.49
N THR A 133 -18.50 0.86 -0.41
CA THR A 133 -17.95 -0.18 0.46
C THR A 133 -19.08 -1.02 1.05
N PRO A 134 -19.10 -2.34 0.85
CA PRO A 134 -20.16 -3.19 1.36
C PRO A 134 -20.08 -3.33 2.89
N ALA A 135 -21.15 -3.82 3.50
CA ALA A 135 -21.15 -4.16 4.93
C ALA A 135 -20.01 -5.14 5.25
N VAL A 136 -19.45 -5.06 6.46
CA VAL A 136 -18.28 -5.83 6.91
C VAL A 136 -18.39 -7.33 6.60
N GLY A 137 -19.55 -7.95 6.80
CA GLY A 137 -19.77 -9.37 6.49
C GLY A 137 -19.73 -9.74 4.99
N LYS A 138 -19.63 -8.76 4.08
CA LYS A 138 -19.55 -8.96 2.63
C LYS A 138 -18.20 -8.57 2.04
N LEU A 139 -17.20 -8.22 2.86
CA LEU A 139 -15.88 -7.79 2.39
C LEU A 139 -15.05 -8.91 1.73
N SER A 140 -15.51 -10.17 1.77
CA SER A 140 -14.95 -11.27 0.98
C SER A 140 -15.30 -11.21 -0.52
N GLN A 141 -16.26 -10.38 -0.93
CA GLN A 141 -16.60 -10.18 -2.34
C GLN A 141 -15.47 -9.49 -3.08
N SER A 142 -15.35 -9.77 -4.40
CA SER A 142 -14.36 -9.12 -5.25
C SER A 142 -14.62 -7.62 -5.38
N ILE A 143 -13.57 -6.82 -5.30
CA ILE A 143 -13.63 -5.38 -5.55
C ILE A 143 -13.51 -5.11 -7.06
N ASN A 144 -14.23 -4.10 -7.58
CA ASN A 144 -14.04 -3.64 -8.94
C ASN A 144 -12.97 -2.54 -9.04
N ARG A 145 -12.50 -2.26 -10.26
CA ARG A 145 -11.40 -1.33 -10.49
C ARG A 145 -11.74 0.12 -10.12
N TYR A 146 -13.00 0.55 -10.21
CA TYR A 146 -13.40 1.89 -9.74
C TYR A 146 -13.13 2.07 -8.25
N ASN A 147 -13.62 1.14 -7.43
CA ASN A 147 -13.45 1.20 -5.98
C ASN A 147 -11.98 0.98 -5.57
N LEU A 148 -11.26 0.12 -6.29
CA LEU A 148 -9.82 -0.07 -6.08
C LEU A 148 -9.04 1.22 -6.38
N ALA A 149 -9.34 1.91 -7.47
CA ALA A 149 -8.70 3.18 -7.81
C ALA A 149 -8.99 4.26 -6.77
N TYR A 150 -10.23 4.33 -6.27
CA TYR A 150 -10.60 5.26 -5.21
C TYR A 150 -9.75 5.01 -3.94
N LEU A 151 -9.64 3.75 -3.50
CA LEU A 151 -8.81 3.36 -2.35
C LEU A 151 -7.35 3.75 -2.56
N PHE A 152 -6.78 3.39 -3.70
CA PHE A 152 -5.34 3.60 -3.99
C PHE A 152 -4.99 5.08 -4.17
N ALA A 153 -5.88 5.88 -4.76
CA ALA A 153 -5.67 7.33 -4.87
C ALA A 153 -5.60 8.05 -3.51
N LYS A 154 -6.09 7.41 -2.43
CA LYS A 154 -6.03 7.92 -1.06
C LYS A 154 -4.80 7.47 -0.28
N THR A 155 -3.94 6.62 -0.85
CA THR A 155 -2.80 6.06 -0.12
C THR A 155 -1.59 6.99 -0.03
N ILE A 156 -1.43 7.87 -1.00
CA ILE A 156 -0.30 8.80 -1.14
C ILE A 156 -0.83 10.18 -1.51
N ASP A 157 -0.27 11.23 -0.95
CA ASP A 157 -0.68 12.61 -1.20
C ASP A 157 -0.45 13.02 -2.66
N ASP A 158 -1.23 13.99 -3.16
CA ASP A 158 -1.15 14.44 -4.55
C ASP A 158 0.23 15.02 -4.91
N GLN A 159 0.88 15.70 -3.98
CA GLN A 159 2.21 16.26 -4.15
C GLN A 159 3.30 15.21 -4.37
N ASP A 160 3.12 13.99 -3.83
CA ASP A 160 4.06 12.88 -3.93
C ASP A 160 3.67 11.86 -5.01
N MET A 161 2.58 12.14 -5.75
CA MET A 161 2.18 11.44 -6.97
C MET A 161 2.26 12.36 -8.18
N PRO A 162 3.46 12.71 -8.66
CA PRO A 162 3.62 13.64 -9.77
C PRO A 162 3.08 13.03 -11.08
N LYS A 163 2.64 13.91 -11.97
CA LYS A 163 2.26 13.50 -13.32
C LYS A 163 3.52 13.12 -14.10
N ILE A 164 3.68 11.83 -14.40
CA ILE A 164 4.79 11.28 -15.17
C ILE A 164 4.34 10.62 -16.49
N CYS A 165 3.03 10.46 -16.68
CA CYS A 165 2.42 9.86 -17.86
C CYS A 165 1.34 10.76 -18.44
N ASP A 166 1.23 10.75 -19.79
CA ASP A 166 0.22 11.48 -20.56
C ASP A 166 -0.71 10.53 -21.33
N TYR A 167 -0.96 9.34 -20.81
CA TYR A 167 -1.88 8.41 -21.46
C TYR A 167 -3.31 8.93 -21.44
N ALA A 168 -3.92 9.05 -22.60
CA ALA A 168 -5.34 9.33 -22.69
C ALA A 168 -6.14 8.09 -22.22
N ILE A 169 -7.10 8.30 -21.33
CA ILE A 169 -7.97 7.22 -20.81
C ILE A 169 -9.04 6.94 -21.87
N GLY A 170 -8.98 5.76 -22.51
CA GLY A 170 -9.81 5.43 -23.67
C GLY A 170 -11.32 5.41 -23.42
N ASP A 171 -11.75 5.18 -22.16
CA ASP A 171 -13.15 5.18 -21.75
C ASP A 171 -13.49 6.29 -20.73
N LEU A 172 -12.75 7.41 -20.74
CA LEU A 172 -12.87 8.51 -19.78
C LEU A 172 -14.31 9.05 -19.66
N SER A 173 -15.02 9.16 -20.79
CA SER A 173 -16.41 9.65 -20.81
C SER A 173 -17.40 8.72 -20.08
N SER A 174 -17.06 7.45 -19.95
CA SER A 174 -17.88 6.43 -19.28
C SER A 174 -17.58 6.29 -17.80
N ILE A 175 -16.53 6.96 -17.28
CA ILE A 175 -16.15 6.91 -15.87
C ILE A 175 -17.11 7.79 -15.07
N PRO A 176 -17.82 7.22 -14.05
CA PRO A 176 -18.69 8.02 -13.18
C PRO A 176 -17.90 9.12 -12.48
N GLY A 177 -18.51 10.33 -12.36
CA GLY A 177 -17.85 11.51 -11.80
C GLY A 177 -17.22 11.30 -10.42
N TYR A 178 -17.84 10.45 -9.59
CA TYR A 178 -17.32 10.09 -8.27
C TYR A 178 -15.91 9.47 -8.28
N TYR A 179 -15.59 8.68 -9.34
CA TYR A 179 -14.30 7.99 -9.44
C TYR A 179 -13.29 8.71 -10.33
N LYS A 180 -13.75 9.70 -11.12
CA LYS A 180 -12.97 10.30 -12.20
C LYS A 180 -11.62 10.85 -11.72
N ALA A 181 -11.62 11.68 -10.69
CA ALA A 181 -10.39 12.26 -10.13
C ALA A 181 -9.39 11.20 -9.64
N SER A 182 -9.89 10.13 -9.01
CA SER A 182 -9.04 9.03 -8.54
C SER A 182 -8.39 8.27 -9.70
N VAL A 183 -9.15 8.02 -10.77
CA VAL A 183 -8.62 7.33 -11.96
C VAL A 183 -7.61 8.20 -12.68
N GLU A 184 -7.92 9.48 -12.91
CA GLU A 184 -7.02 10.45 -13.55
C GLU A 184 -5.69 10.60 -12.77
N LYS A 185 -5.75 10.70 -11.43
CA LYS A 185 -4.56 10.75 -10.56
C LYS A 185 -3.65 9.53 -10.79
N LEU A 186 -4.21 8.32 -10.74
CA LEU A 186 -3.42 7.09 -10.88
C LEU A 186 -2.90 6.86 -12.30
N TYR A 187 -3.62 7.32 -13.33
CA TYR A 187 -3.12 7.32 -14.71
C TYR A 187 -1.98 8.31 -14.89
N ALA A 188 -2.14 9.54 -14.42
CA ALA A 188 -1.10 10.56 -14.51
C ALA A 188 0.18 10.13 -13.80
N ALA A 189 0.07 9.43 -12.68
CA ALA A 189 1.21 8.87 -11.94
C ALA A 189 1.75 7.54 -12.52
N GLY A 190 1.16 7.00 -13.60
CA GLY A 190 1.58 5.74 -14.21
C GLY A 190 1.32 4.50 -13.34
N VAL A 191 0.61 4.64 -12.21
CA VAL A 191 0.33 3.56 -11.25
C VAL A 191 -0.69 2.58 -11.81
N MET A 192 -1.82 3.09 -12.31
CA MET A 192 -2.84 2.28 -13.00
C MET A 192 -2.99 2.79 -14.42
N ILE A 193 -2.53 2.03 -15.38
CA ILE A 193 -2.75 2.27 -16.80
C ILE A 193 -3.88 1.40 -17.32
N GLY A 194 -4.30 1.61 -18.58
CA GLY A 194 -5.37 0.85 -19.22
C GLY A 194 -5.12 -0.66 -19.28
N VAL A 195 -6.18 -1.39 -19.59
CA VAL A 195 -6.15 -2.87 -19.69
C VAL A 195 -5.89 -3.35 -21.12
N ASP A 196 -5.88 -2.45 -22.09
CA ASP A 196 -5.71 -2.75 -23.51
C ASP A 196 -4.93 -1.64 -24.24
N SER A 197 -4.73 -1.81 -25.55
CA SER A 197 -4.01 -0.87 -26.41
C SER A 197 -4.68 0.50 -26.56
N SER A 198 -5.96 0.62 -26.22
CA SER A 198 -6.71 1.87 -26.18
C SER A 198 -6.66 2.54 -24.80
N TYR A 199 -5.88 2.02 -23.88
CA TYR A 199 -5.76 2.51 -22.51
C TYR A 199 -7.11 2.63 -21.77
N ARG A 200 -8.08 1.74 -22.04
CA ARG A 200 -9.36 1.75 -21.34
C ARG A 200 -9.19 1.34 -19.88
N PHE A 201 -9.85 2.05 -18.98
CA PHE A 201 -9.81 1.75 -17.56
C PHE A 201 -10.63 0.51 -17.19
N CYS A 202 -11.79 0.31 -17.83
CA CYS A 202 -12.69 -0.82 -17.57
C CYS A 202 -13.07 -0.95 -16.08
N GLY A 203 -13.59 0.13 -15.48
CA GLY A 203 -13.77 0.28 -14.04
C GLY A 203 -14.70 -0.72 -13.34
N THR A 204 -15.65 -1.32 -14.07
CA THR A 204 -16.56 -2.37 -13.55
C THR A 204 -15.90 -3.74 -13.45
N SER A 205 -14.77 -3.96 -14.12
CA SER A 205 -14.05 -5.23 -14.08
C SER A 205 -13.39 -5.45 -12.72
N THR A 206 -13.19 -6.71 -12.34
CA THR A 206 -12.37 -7.09 -11.18
C THR A 206 -10.87 -7.03 -11.52
N THR A 207 -10.04 -7.11 -10.50
CA THR A 207 -8.58 -7.11 -10.65
C THR A 207 -8.00 -8.32 -9.94
N SER A 208 -7.07 -9.03 -10.59
CA SER A 208 -6.39 -10.15 -9.96
C SER A 208 -5.29 -9.70 -9.00
N ARG A 209 -4.90 -10.58 -8.09
CA ARG A 209 -3.82 -10.34 -7.13
C ARG A 209 -2.48 -10.07 -7.81
N GLY A 210 -2.18 -10.78 -8.90
CA GLY A 210 -0.98 -10.54 -9.71
C GLY A 210 -0.98 -9.16 -10.38
N GLN A 211 -2.14 -8.70 -10.87
CA GLN A 211 -2.28 -7.35 -11.42
C GLN A 211 -2.06 -6.27 -10.36
N ILE A 212 -2.61 -6.46 -9.15
CA ILE A 212 -2.36 -5.51 -8.04
C ILE A 212 -0.89 -5.51 -7.64
N ALA A 213 -0.25 -6.67 -7.53
CA ALA A 213 1.17 -6.73 -7.25
C ALA A 213 2.02 -5.96 -8.28
N THR A 214 1.62 -6.03 -9.56
CA THR A 214 2.25 -5.24 -10.63
C THR A 214 1.99 -3.73 -10.47
N VAL A 215 0.80 -3.32 -10.06
CA VAL A 215 0.46 -1.92 -9.75
C VAL A 215 1.33 -1.39 -8.60
N ILE A 216 1.50 -2.18 -7.54
CA ILE A 216 2.34 -1.81 -6.37
C ILE A 216 3.82 -1.63 -6.75
N SER A 217 4.30 -2.32 -7.77
CA SER A 217 5.70 -2.24 -8.20
C SER A 217 6.03 -1.04 -9.10
N ARG A 218 5.02 -0.26 -9.45
CA ARG A 218 5.18 0.97 -10.26
C ARG A 218 5.30 2.20 -9.39
#